data_74924820ad190c9840eb2e374edb1e17
#
_entry.id   74924820ad190c9840eb2e374edb1e17
#
_cell.length_a   1.000
_cell.length_b   1.000
_cell.length_c   1.000
_cell.angle_alpha   90.00
_cell.angle_beta   90.00
_cell.angle_gamma   90.00
#
_symmetry.space_group_name_H-M   'P 1'
#
loop_
_entity.id
_entity.type
_entity.pdbx_description
1 polymer ?
#
loop_
_entity_poly.entity_id
_entity_poly.type
_entity_poly.pdbx_seq_one_letter_code
_entity_poly.pdbx_strand_id
1 'polypeptide(L)'
;MGHRDFCEKGDARHVAAQLPNGMTIHNFYVPAGGDVADREKNEKFGHKMDFLAEMRDWFKSDAPQKSVIVGDLNIAPREDDVWDHKKLLKVVSHTPIEVDALAETQAAGNWVDITRQDITEGKLYTWWSYRARDWDAADKGRRLDHIWATPDIAPSAHSSRVLRDARGWEKPSDHAPLFATFDMD
;
A
#
# COMPACT_ATOMS: atom_id res chain seq x y z
N MET A 1 -20.64 -6.19 -4.51
CA MET A 1 -19.71 -5.02 -4.41
C MET A 1 -20.07 -4.27 -3.15
N GLY A 2 -19.09 -3.92 -2.32
CA GLY A 2 -19.29 -3.20 -1.07
C GLY A 2 -18.26 -2.08 -0.90
N HIS A 3 -18.51 -1.18 0.03
CA HIS A 3 -17.57 -0.16 0.45
C HIS A 3 -17.72 0.07 1.97
N ARG A 4 -16.67 0.62 2.58
CA ARG A 4 -16.69 1.10 3.94
C ARG A 4 -16.21 2.54 3.94
N ASP A 5 -16.93 3.42 4.61
CA ASP A 5 -16.49 4.78 4.88
C ASP A 5 -15.57 4.76 6.12
N PHE A 6 -14.41 5.36 5.99
CA PHE A 6 -13.43 5.49 7.05
C PHE A 6 -13.37 6.93 7.52
N CYS A 7 -13.21 7.13 8.83
CA CYS A 7 -13.13 8.45 9.46
C CYS A 7 -14.38 9.33 9.24
N GLU A 8 -15.52 8.74 8.86
CA GLU A 8 -16.77 9.47 8.59
C GLU A 8 -16.61 10.65 7.60
N LYS A 9 -15.66 10.52 6.67
CA LYS A 9 -15.33 11.60 5.70
C LYS A 9 -16.13 11.53 4.41
N GLY A 10 -16.73 10.37 4.08
CA GLY A 10 -17.46 10.16 2.83
C GLY A 10 -16.55 10.23 1.58
N ASP A 11 -15.24 10.01 1.72
CA ASP A 11 -14.25 10.23 0.67
C ASP A 11 -13.93 8.97 -0.17
N ALA A 12 -14.79 7.96 -0.12
CA ALA A 12 -14.82 6.79 -1.01
C ALA A 12 -13.43 6.13 -1.24
N ARG A 13 -12.67 5.87 -0.16
CA ARG A 13 -11.30 5.32 -0.21
C ARG A 13 -11.22 3.81 -0.12
N HIS A 14 -12.34 3.14 -0.05
CA HIS A 14 -12.41 1.69 -0.01
C HIS A 14 -13.53 1.18 -0.92
N VAL A 15 -13.23 0.13 -1.67
CA VAL A 15 -14.22 -0.67 -2.40
C VAL A 15 -13.85 -2.14 -2.31
N ALA A 16 -14.84 -3.00 -2.22
CA ALA A 16 -14.65 -4.44 -2.21
C ALA A 16 -15.51 -5.12 -3.28
N ALA A 17 -14.96 -6.16 -3.89
CA ALA A 17 -15.66 -7.01 -4.84
C ALA A 17 -15.41 -8.48 -4.52
N GLN A 18 -16.46 -9.28 -4.46
CA GLN A 18 -16.35 -10.73 -4.34
C GLN A 18 -16.34 -11.37 -5.72
N LEU A 19 -15.40 -12.25 -5.96
CA LEU A 19 -15.25 -13.04 -7.18
C LEU A 19 -16.17 -14.29 -7.11
N PRO A 20 -16.47 -14.93 -8.27
CA PRO A 20 -17.31 -16.14 -8.31
C PRO A 20 -16.81 -17.30 -7.45
N ASN A 21 -15.49 -17.41 -7.27
CA ASN A 21 -14.85 -18.42 -6.42
C ASN A 21 -14.90 -18.09 -4.91
N GLY A 22 -15.58 -17.00 -4.53
CA GLY A 22 -15.76 -16.56 -3.15
C GLY A 22 -14.61 -15.69 -2.60
N MET A 23 -13.52 -15.49 -3.35
CA MET A 23 -12.45 -14.57 -2.94
C MET A 23 -12.94 -13.13 -2.95
N THR A 24 -12.59 -12.35 -1.93
CA THR A 24 -12.90 -10.92 -1.86
C THR A 24 -11.64 -10.09 -2.13
N ILE A 25 -11.76 -9.15 -3.05
CA ILE A 25 -10.70 -8.16 -3.33
C ILE A 25 -11.13 -6.84 -2.71
N HIS A 26 -10.29 -6.30 -1.83
CA HIS A 26 -10.43 -4.97 -1.24
C HIS A 26 -9.43 -4.03 -1.89
N ASN A 27 -9.88 -2.93 -2.46
CA ASN A 27 -9.02 -1.86 -2.91
C ASN A 27 -9.07 -0.71 -1.92
N PHE A 28 -7.91 -0.29 -1.44
CA PHE A 28 -7.75 0.84 -0.53
C PHE A 28 -6.94 1.96 -1.18
N TYR A 29 -7.34 3.19 -0.87
CA TYR A 29 -6.56 4.39 -1.12
C TYR A 29 -6.35 5.12 0.20
N VAL A 30 -5.32 4.75 0.92
CA VAL A 30 -4.96 5.37 2.21
C VAL A 30 -4.59 6.84 1.97
N PRO A 31 -5.04 7.79 2.81
CA PRO A 31 -4.69 9.19 2.67
C PRO A 31 -3.18 9.42 2.56
N ALA A 32 -2.74 10.30 1.65
CA ALA A 32 -1.31 10.59 1.45
C ALA A 32 -0.62 11.20 2.68
N GLY A 33 -1.36 11.95 3.52
CA GLY A 33 -0.84 12.51 4.76
C GLY A 33 -0.19 13.88 4.63
N GLY A 34 -0.11 14.45 3.41
CA GLY A 34 0.49 15.78 3.20
C GLY A 34 2.01 15.80 3.39
N ASP A 35 2.57 16.94 3.79
CA ASP A 35 4.03 17.16 3.81
C ASP A 35 4.67 17.12 5.22
N VAL A 36 3.86 17.19 6.29
CA VAL A 36 4.34 17.23 7.68
C VAL A 36 3.77 16.05 8.46
N ALA A 37 4.66 15.22 9.01
CA ALA A 37 4.32 14.04 9.79
C ALA A 37 4.03 14.40 11.28
N ASP A 38 3.05 15.25 11.48
CA ASP A 38 2.64 15.72 12.80
C ASP A 38 1.12 15.97 12.77
N ARG A 39 0.34 15.17 13.51
CA ARG A 39 -1.13 15.25 13.48
C ARG A 39 -1.69 16.53 14.08
N GLU A 40 -0.94 17.20 14.97
CA GLU A 40 -1.36 18.45 15.57
C GLU A 40 -1.20 19.65 14.62
N LYS A 41 -0.20 19.56 13.73
CA LYS A 41 0.14 20.61 12.75
C LYS A 41 -0.42 20.35 11.35
N ASN A 42 -0.83 19.10 11.07
CA ASN A 42 -1.25 18.67 9.75
C ASN A 42 -2.46 17.73 9.83
N GLU A 43 -3.64 18.27 9.61
CA GLU A 43 -4.90 17.51 9.63
C GLU A 43 -4.89 16.32 8.63
N LYS A 44 -4.22 16.46 7.47
CA LYS A 44 -4.10 15.39 6.48
C LYS A 44 -3.30 14.21 7.03
N PHE A 45 -2.27 14.49 7.83
CA PHE A 45 -1.51 13.45 8.50
C PHE A 45 -2.34 12.79 9.62
N GLY A 46 -3.07 13.58 10.39
CA GLY A 46 -4.03 13.08 11.38
C GLY A 46 -5.03 12.13 10.74
N HIS A 47 -5.67 12.52 9.63
CA HIS A 47 -6.60 11.69 8.87
C HIS A 47 -5.97 10.36 8.40
N LYS A 48 -4.72 10.38 7.91
CA LYS A 48 -4.00 9.16 7.53
C LYS A 48 -3.84 8.19 8.69
N MET A 49 -3.44 8.70 9.85
CA MET A 49 -3.23 7.87 11.04
C MET A 49 -4.54 7.31 11.59
N ASP A 50 -5.62 8.11 11.59
CA ASP A 50 -6.94 7.66 11.99
C ASP A 50 -7.51 6.60 11.04
N PHE A 51 -7.27 6.76 9.73
CA PHE A 51 -7.66 5.79 8.71
C PHE A 51 -6.99 4.42 8.94
N LEU A 52 -5.67 4.40 9.21
CA LEU A 52 -4.94 3.17 9.53
C LEU A 52 -5.43 2.54 10.84
N ALA A 53 -5.72 3.35 11.86
CA ALA A 53 -6.26 2.85 13.12
C ALA A 53 -7.63 2.18 12.92
N GLU A 54 -8.53 2.76 12.14
CA GLU A 54 -9.83 2.17 11.81
C GLU A 54 -9.70 0.91 10.95
N MET A 55 -8.76 0.86 9.99
CA MET A 55 -8.45 -0.37 9.25
C MET A 55 -8.00 -1.49 10.19
N ARG A 56 -7.05 -1.18 11.08
CA ARG A 56 -6.54 -2.13 12.08
C ARG A 56 -7.66 -2.66 12.97
N ASP A 57 -8.50 -1.77 13.49
CA ASP A 57 -9.57 -2.14 14.42
C ASP A 57 -10.66 -2.95 13.71
N TRP A 58 -10.95 -2.65 12.44
CA TRP A 58 -11.81 -3.49 11.62
C TRP A 58 -11.23 -4.89 11.44
N PHE A 59 -9.97 -5.02 11.07
CA PHE A 59 -9.35 -6.35 10.88
C PHE A 59 -9.26 -7.16 12.17
N LYS A 60 -9.15 -6.51 13.33
CA LYS A 60 -9.24 -7.18 14.63
C LYS A 60 -10.63 -7.70 14.95
N SER A 61 -11.66 -6.93 14.58
CA SER A 61 -13.05 -7.28 14.89
C SER A 61 -13.67 -8.29 13.92
N ASP A 62 -13.23 -8.26 12.67
CA ASP A 62 -13.73 -9.08 11.57
C ASP A 62 -12.53 -9.59 10.76
N ALA A 63 -11.90 -10.65 11.29
CA ALA A 63 -10.70 -11.21 10.69
C ALA A 63 -10.99 -11.68 9.25
N PRO A 64 -10.38 -11.04 8.24
CA PRO A 64 -10.64 -11.37 6.85
C PRO A 64 -10.16 -12.79 6.51
N GLN A 65 -10.91 -13.46 5.66
CA GLN A 65 -10.60 -14.77 5.11
C GLN A 65 -10.79 -14.75 3.60
N LYS A 66 -10.04 -15.56 2.88
CA LYS A 66 -10.10 -15.68 1.42
C LYS A 66 -10.14 -14.31 0.74
N SER A 67 -9.23 -13.42 1.17
CA SER A 67 -9.25 -12.02 0.79
C SER A 67 -7.89 -11.52 0.31
N VAL A 68 -7.92 -10.56 -0.61
CA VAL A 68 -6.75 -9.81 -1.08
C VAL A 68 -6.99 -8.32 -0.87
N ILE A 69 -6.01 -7.62 -0.33
CA ILE A 69 -5.93 -6.16 -0.35
C ILE A 69 -5.04 -5.74 -1.50
N VAL A 70 -5.49 -4.76 -2.27
CA VAL A 70 -4.72 -4.05 -3.30
C VAL A 70 -4.87 -2.55 -3.10
N GLY A 71 -3.94 -1.78 -3.63
CA GLY A 71 -4.06 -0.33 -3.73
C GLY A 71 -2.89 0.45 -3.16
N ASP A 72 -3.05 1.76 -3.21
CA ASP A 72 -2.07 2.72 -2.70
C ASP A 72 -2.26 2.91 -1.19
N LEU A 73 -1.38 2.27 -0.40
CA LEU A 73 -1.38 2.42 1.04
C LEU A 73 -0.55 3.63 1.51
N ASN A 74 0.09 4.35 0.55
CA ASN A 74 0.84 5.57 0.78
C ASN A 74 1.97 5.47 1.83
N ILE A 75 2.45 4.26 2.14
CA ILE A 75 3.53 4.01 3.09
C ILE A 75 4.49 2.97 2.52
N ALA A 76 5.78 3.29 2.55
CA ALA A 76 6.88 2.42 2.20
C ALA A 76 7.47 1.80 3.49
N PRO A 77 7.21 0.52 3.83
CA PRO A 77 7.53 0.00 5.16
C PRO A 77 9.00 -0.39 5.35
N ARG A 78 9.72 -0.80 4.29
CA ARG A 78 11.08 -1.32 4.41
C ARG A 78 12.13 -0.30 3.94
N GLU A 79 13.37 -0.48 4.38
CA GLU A 79 14.51 0.33 3.93
C GLU A 79 14.69 0.27 2.41
N ASP A 80 14.47 -0.92 1.82
CA ASP A 80 14.55 -1.17 0.38
C ASP A 80 13.29 -0.71 -0.39
N ASP A 81 12.28 -0.24 0.30
CA ASP A 81 11.07 0.32 -0.30
C ASP A 81 11.20 1.81 -0.61
N VAL A 82 12.35 2.41 -0.32
CA VAL A 82 12.65 3.83 -0.58
C VAL A 82 14.06 4.00 -1.13
N TRP A 83 14.25 5.06 -1.92
CA TRP A 83 15.53 5.34 -2.55
C TRP A 83 16.66 5.71 -1.57
N ASP A 84 16.32 6.26 -0.38
CA ASP A 84 17.28 6.63 0.67
C ASP A 84 16.55 6.61 2.03
N HIS A 85 16.68 5.50 2.74
CA HIS A 85 16.04 5.29 4.04
C HIS A 85 16.34 6.42 5.03
N LYS A 86 17.61 6.78 5.20
CA LYS A 86 18.04 7.77 6.20
C LYS A 86 17.47 9.17 5.95
N LYS A 87 17.39 9.57 4.67
CA LYS A 87 16.80 10.87 4.30
C LYS A 87 15.27 10.87 4.46
N LEU A 88 14.61 9.73 4.27
CA LEU A 88 13.16 9.66 4.28
C LEU A 88 12.54 9.37 5.65
N LEU A 89 13.32 9.09 6.68
CA LEU A 89 12.82 8.88 8.06
C LEU A 89 11.98 10.04 8.62
N LYS A 90 12.11 11.24 8.05
CA LYS A 90 11.33 12.44 8.44
C LYS A 90 10.35 12.89 7.37
N VAL A 91 10.17 12.08 6.32
CA VAL A 91 9.33 12.42 5.18
C VAL A 91 8.08 11.54 5.20
N VAL A 92 6.92 12.15 5.08
CA VAL A 92 5.64 11.44 4.99
C VAL A 92 5.71 10.36 3.92
N SER A 93 5.15 9.21 4.23
CA SER A 93 5.19 7.91 3.58
C SER A 93 6.32 6.95 4.03
N HIS A 94 7.27 7.41 4.88
CA HIS A 94 8.33 6.53 5.40
C HIS A 94 8.77 6.90 6.83
N THR A 95 7.97 7.66 7.56
CA THR A 95 8.28 7.97 8.97
C THR A 95 8.04 6.73 9.84
N PRO A 96 8.81 6.56 10.94
CA PRO A 96 8.63 5.41 11.83
C PRO A 96 7.20 5.22 12.31
N ILE A 97 6.50 6.31 12.67
CA ILE A 97 5.11 6.25 13.13
C ILE A 97 4.15 5.70 12.06
N GLU A 98 4.38 6.01 10.78
CA GLU A 98 3.58 5.47 9.67
C GLU A 98 3.89 3.99 9.43
N VAL A 99 5.18 3.64 9.45
CA VAL A 99 5.65 2.26 9.27
C VAL A 99 5.11 1.35 10.37
N ASP A 100 5.19 1.80 11.63
CA ASP A 100 4.65 1.07 12.78
C ASP A 100 3.12 0.88 12.65
N ALA A 101 2.39 1.95 12.31
CA ALA A 101 0.94 1.88 12.13
C ALA A 101 0.52 0.93 10.98
N LEU A 102 1.27 0.92 9.87
CA LEU A 102 1.04 -0.02 8.77
C LEU A 102 1.31 -1.46 9.21
N ALA A 103 2.40 -1.69 9.94
CA ALA A 103 2.76 -3.02 10.48
C ALA A 103 1.69 -3.54 11.46
N GLU A 104 1.19 -2.68 12.36
CA GLU A 104 0.07 -3.02 13.25
C GLU A 104 -1.21 -3.38 12.48
N THR A 105 -1.51 -2.63 11.42
CA THR A 105 -2.67 -2.87 10.55
C THR A 105 -2.53 -4.20 9.82
N GLN A 106 -1.34 -4.49 9.29
CA GLN A 106 -1.03 -5.75 8.63
C GLN A 106 -1.16 -6.93 9.59
N ALA A 107 -0.58 -6.82 10.79
CA ALA A 107 -0.63 -7.86 11.82
C ALA A 107 -2.05 -8.13 12.32
N ALA A 108 -2.90 -7.10 12.42
CA ALA A 108 -4.27 -7.21 12.90
C ALA A 108 -5.14 -8.15 12.04
N GLY A 109 -4.88 -8.22 10.73
CA GLY A 109 -5.56 -9.12 9.80
C GLY A 109 -4.74 -10.34 9.39
N ASN A 110 -3.57 -10.56 10.00
CA ASN A 110 -2.60 -11.59 9.59
C ASN A 110 -2.23 -11.52 8.10
N TRP A 111 -2.23 -10.32 7.52
CA TRP A 111 -1.97 -10.14 6.10
C TRP A 111 -0.54 -10.49 5.71
N VAL A 112 -0.40 -11.24 4.63
CA VAL A 112 0.89 -11.58 4.01
C VAL A 112 1.16 -10.59 2.88
N ASP A 113 2.28 -9.91 2.89
CA ASP A 113 2.75 -9.04 1.79
C ASP A 113 3.22 -9.93 0.62
N ILE A 114 2.36 -10.11 -0.36
CA ILE A 114 2.59 -11.01 -1.49
C ILE A 114 3.77 -10.56 -2.33
N THR A 115 3.91 -9.25 -2.54
CA THR A 115 5.04 -8.74 -3.33
C THR A 115 6.37 -9.03 -2.66
N ARG A 116 6.45 -8.88 -1.33
CA ARG A 116 7.66 -9.16 -0.57
C ARG A 116 7.85 -10.63 -0.22
N GLN A 117 6.82 -11.45 -0.34
CA GLN A 117 6.94 -12.91 -0.32
C GLN A 117 7.72 -13.41 -1.55
N ASP A 118 7.49 -12.83 -2.72
CA ASP A 118 8.12 -13.20 -3.98
C ASP A 118 9.45 -12.46 -4.22
N ILE A 119 9.47 -11.13 -4.02
CA ILE A 119 10.66 -10.28 -4.15
C ILE A 119 11.19 -9.96 -2.74
N THR A 120 11.94 -10.89 -2.17
CA THR A 120 12.37 -10.85 -0.75
C THR A 120 13.38 -9.76 -0.44
N GLU A 121 14.22 -9.38 -1.40
CA GLU A 121 15.36 -8.48 -1.22
C GLU A 121 15.43 -7.41 -2.32
N GLY A 122 16.21 -6.38 -2.06
CA GLY A 122 16.51 -5.32 -3.00
C GLY A 122 15.42 -4.26 -3.13
N LYS A 123 15.75 -3.24 -3.90
CA LYS A 123 14.88 -2.08 -4.12
C LYS A 123 13.61 -2.47 -4.85
N LEU A 124 12.49 -2.02 -4.31
CA LEU A 124 11.16 -2.23 -4.87
C LEU A 124 10.38 -0.93 -4.81
N TYR A 125 10.10 -0.35 -5.95
CA TYR A 125 9.38 0.92 -6.06
C TYR A 125 8.17 0.77 -6.98
N THR A 126 7.09 1.46 -6.62
CA THR A 126 5.86 1.55 -7.42
C THR A 126 5.52 2.99 -7.80
N TRP A 127 6.22 3.97 -7.21
CA TRP A 127 5.95 5.39 -7.38
C TRP A 127 7.25 6.19 -7.56
N TRP A 128 7.24 7.19 -8.47
CA TRP A 128 8.32 8.16 -8.70
C TRP A 128 7.73 9.55 -8.92
N SER A 129 8.16 10.53 -8.12
CA SER A 129 7.65 11.90 -8.19
C SER A 129 7.81 12.52 -9.58
N TYR A 130 6.77 13.22 -10.04
CA TYR A 130 6.84 14.07 -11.24
C TYR A 130 7.84 15.24 -11.13
N ARG A 131 8.28 15.58 -9.91
CA ARG A 131 9.25 16.65 -9.68
C ARG A 131 10.67 16.30 -10.16
N ALA A 132 10.96 15.02 -10.38
CA ALA A 132 12.23 14.59 -10.94
C ALA A 132 12.24 14.84 -12.44
N ARG A 133 13.16 15.71 -12.92
CA ARG A 133 13.29 16.03 -14.36
C ARG A 133 13.61 14.79 -15.19
N ASP A 134 14.46 13.93 -14.66
CA ASP A 134 14.78 12.61 -15.20
C ASP A 134 14.52 11.61 -14.07
N TRP A 135 13.32 11.04 -14.08
CA TRP A 135 12.88 10.12 -13.04
C TRP A 135 13.64 8.79 -13.08
N ASP A 136 14.00 8.36 -14.30
CA ASP A 136 14.66 7.07 -14.53
C ASP A 136 16.11 7.12 -14.07
N ALA A 137 16.90 8.11 -14.49
CA ALA A 137 18.27 8.29 -14.06
C ALA A 137 18.38 8.61 -12.55
N ALA A 138 17.44 9.38 -12.00
CA ALA A 138 17.43 9.71 -10.57
C ALA A 138 17.01 8.53 -9.69
N ASP A 139 16.16 7.68 -10.19
CA ASP A 139 15.55 6.48 -9.53
C ASP A 139 15.14 6.71 -8.06
N LYS A 140 14.56 7.89 -7.77
CA LYS A 140 14.11 8.26 -6.43
C LYS A 140 12.69 7.74 -6.16
N GLY A 141 12.55 6.43 -6.21
CA GLY A 141 11.26 5.76 -6.03
C GLY A 141 10.90 5.45 -4.59
N ARG A 142 9.64 5.06 -4.40
CA ARG A 142 9.05 4.51 -3.17
C ARG A 142 8.08 3.41 -3.52
N ARG A 143 7.93 2.42 -2.65
CA ARG A 143 6.84 1.43 -2.75
C ARG A 143 5.64 1.93 -1.96
N LEU A 144 4.64 2.43 -2.63
CA LEU A 144 3.40 2.94 -2.02
C LEU A 144 2.20 2.01 -2.27
N ASP A 145 2.25 1.25 -3.36
CA ASP A 145 1.23 0.28 -3.74
C ASP A 145 1.57 -1.11 -3.19
N HIS A 146 0.56 -1.80 -2.69
CA HIS A 146 0.72 -3.08 -2.03
C HIS A 146 -0.28 -4.11 -2.54
N ILE A 147 0.11 -5.38 -2.46
CA ILE A 147 -0.77 -6.53 -2.61
C ILE A 147 -0.57 -7.40 -1.38
N TRP A 148 -1.59 -7.50 -0.54
CA TRP A 148 -1.60 -8.37 0.63
C TRP A 148 -2.67 -9.44 0.46
N ALA A 149 -2.42 -10.63 0.97
CA ALA A 149 -3.39 -11.72 0.97
C ALA A 149 -3.54 -12.32 2.36
N THR A 150 -4.69 -12.89 2.62
CA THR A 150 -4.90 -13.70 3.82
C THR A 150 -4.09 -15.00 3.76
N PRO A 151 -3.68 -15.58 4.92
CA PRO A 151 -2.80 -16.74 4.96
C PRO A 151 -3.31 -17.98 4.21
N ASP A 152 -4.63 -18.12 4.09
CA ASP A 152 -5.30 -19.23 3.41
C ASP A 152 -5.12 -19.20 1.89
N ILE A 153 -4.91 -18.02 1.29
CA ILE A 153 -4.69 -17.87 -0.15
C ILE A 153 -3.28 -17.39 -0.52
N ALA A 154 -2.51 -16.85 0.42
CA ALA A 154 -1.15 -16.40 0.17
C ALA A 154 -0.23 -17.46 -0.48
N PRO A 155 -0.32 -18.78 -0.15
CA PRO A 155 0.47 -19.80 -0.80
C PRO A 155 0.17 -20.01 -2.29
N SER A 156 -1.00 -19.55 -2.79
CA SER A 156 -1.34 -19.63 -4.21
C SER A 156 -0.77 -18.48 -5.04
N ALA A 157 -0.19 -17.47 -4.36
CA ALA A 157 0.36 -16.30 -5.02
C ALA A 157 1.76 -16.56 -5.58
N HIS A 158 2.01 -16.09 -6.80
CA HIS A 158 3.32 -16.15 -7.45
C HIS A 158 3.51 -15.00 -8.43
N SER A 159 4.73 -14.85 -8.97
CA SER A 159 5.07 -13.94 -10.07
C SER A 159 4.68 -12.49 -9.84
N SER A 160 5.08 -11.91 -8.70
CA SER A 160 4.94 -10.49 -8.46
C SER A 160 5.92 -9.66 -9.29
N ARG A 161 5.44 -8.55 -9.86
CA ARG A 161 6.29 -7.63 -10.61
C ARG A 161 5.72 -6.23 -10.67
N VAL A 162 6.61 -5.24 -10.77
CA VAL A 162 6.25 -3.85 -11.09
C VAL A 162 6.51 -3.63 -12.59
N LEU A 163 5.52 -3.09 -13.31
CA LEU A 163 5.69 -2.66 -14.70
C LEU A 163 6.30 -1.25 -14.73
N ARG A 164 7.59 -1.17 -14.37
CA ARG A 164 8.34 0.09 -14.23
C ARG A 164 8.29 0.94 -15.49
N ASP A 165 8.34 0.31 -16.67
CA ASP A 165 8.34 0.99 -17.97
C ASP A 165 7.09 1.85 -18.20
N ALA A 166 5.96 1.50 -17.55
CA ALA A 166 4.73 2.28 -17.62
C ALA A 166 4.91 3.72 -17.12
N ARG A 167 5.87 3.95 -16.21
CA ARG A 167 6.22 5.29 -15.71
C ARG A 167 6.85 6.18 -16.80
N GLY A 168 7.36 5.59 -17.89
CA GLY A 168 7.93 6.28 -19.05
C GLY A 168 7.00 6.43 -20.26
N TRP A 169 5.75 5.99 -20.21
CA TRP A 169 4.80 6.09 -21.31
C TRP A 169 4.37 7.53 -21.58
N GLU A 170 3.66 7.75 -22.68
CA GLU A 170 3.05 9.05 -22.98
C GLU A 170 2.00 9.40 -21.91
N LYS A 171 2.13 10.57 -21.28
CA LYS A 171 1.25 11.03 -20.16
C LYS A 171 1.11 10.00 -19.03
N PRO A 172 2.23 9.51 -18.46
CA PRO A 172 2.18 8.41 -17.52
C PRO A 172 1.63 8.85 -16.17
N SER A 173 1.17 7.89 -15.37
CA SER A 173 1.01 8.07 -13.93
C SER A 173 2.38 8.23 -13.25
N ASP A 174 2.42 8.83 -12.06
CA ASP A 174 3.58 8.76 -11.16
C ASP A 174 3.67 7.41 -10.43
N HIS A 175 2.63 6.58 -10.51
CA HIS A 175 2.65 5.17 -10.13
C HIS A 175 2.87 4.25 -11.33
N ALA A 176 3.58 3.15 -11.11
CA ALA A 176 3.69 2.04 -12.05
C ALA A 176 2.81 0.87 -11.58
N PRO A 177 2.13 0.15 -12.50
CA PRO A 177 1.30 -0.99 -12.14
C PRO A 177 2.09 -2.08 -11.40
N LEU A 178 1.53 -2.54 -10.29
CA LEU A 178 2.00 -3.69 -9.53
C LEU A 178 1.10 -4.89 -9.86
N PHE A 179 1.71 -6.03 -10.13
CA PHE A 179 1.02 -7.28 -10.48
C PHE A 179 1.41 -8.40 -9.52
N ALA A 180 0.45 -9.26 -9.25
CA ALA A 180 0.67 -10.59 -8.71
C ALA A 180 -0.30 -11.58 -9.37
N THR A 181 0.13 -12.82 -9.53
CA THR A 181 -0.70 -13.91 -10.05
C THR A 181 -1.05 -14.85 -8.92
N PHE A 182 -2.28 -15.36 -8.92
CA PHE A 182 -2.76 -16.35 -7.97
C PHE A 182 -3.31 -17.56 -8.73
N ASP A 183 -2.87 -18.75 -8.36
CA ASP A 183 -3.48 -20.01 -8.83
C ASP A 183 -4.71 -20.28 -7.98
N MET A 184 -5.88 -20.13 -8.57
CA MET A 184 -7.16 -20.30 -7.89
C MET A 184 -7.96 -21.39 -8.60
N ASP A 185 -8.19 -22.50 -7.89
CA ASP A 185 -9.08 -23.57 -8.31
C ASP A 185 -10.56 -23.18 -8.27
#